data_6f26b0f951fcf2fef74ab86c33403bca
#
_entry.id   6f26b0f951fcf2fef74ab86c33403bca
#
_cell.length_a   1.000
_cell.length_b   1.000
_cell.length_c   1.000
_cell.angle_alpha   90.00
_cell.angle_beta   90.00
_cell.angle_gamma   90.00
#
_symmetry.space_group_name_H-M   'P 1'
#
loop_
_entity.id
_entity.type
_entity.pdbx_description
1 polymer ?
#
loop_
_entity_poly.entity_id
_entity_poly.type
_entity_poly.pdbx_seq_one_letter_code
_entity_poly.pdbx_strand_id
1 'polypeptide(L)'
;MNHLPFCRILRAITFLLFLLCGMSPFAQTAKDPGLPRCNQNGQIVHHPGFSLCYHESHEQASWVAYELTAEETNGMYKRTDRFMEDPSVKTGSASDIDYKGSGYDRGHLAPAADMSWSAESMFASFFYSNMSPQQPGFNRGIWKSLEELIRTWARQYNAIQVVTGPVLEKDLPAIGFHRVRVPRYYYKVILWNNPSKPRAIGFLMANESSKEPLSQFAVSVDQVEKWTGIDFFSGLPDDIENTVEKTVSISDWVWQSVRSSVTIGNKAGTNSSTQSVSGNTCAGITKKGAPCKNRVKTPGGYCYHHKP
;
A
#
# COMPACT_ATOMS: atom_id res chain seq x y z
N MET A 1 -87.44 11.05 46.46
CA MET A 1 -88.09 11.66 45.25
C MET A 1 -87.08 12.44 44.53
N ASN A 2 -86.92 12.07 43.27
CA ASN A 2 -86.50 12.85 42.13
C ASN A 2 -84.98 13.00 41.81
N HIS A 3 -84.66 12.31 40.77
CA HIS A 3 -84.15 12.64 39.48
C HIS A 3 -82.64 12.95 39.39
N LEU A 4 -81.96 11.96 38.82
CA LEU A 4 -80.76 12.09 38.06
C LEU A 4 -80.95 12.91 36.77
N PRO A 5 -79.96 13.59 36.28
CA PRO A 5 -79.67 13.43 34.86
C PRO A 5 -78.26 13.01 34.50
N PHE A 6 -78.24 12.16 33.57
CA PHE A 6 -77.12 11.73 32.72
C PHE A 6 -76.16 12.89 32.27
N CYS A 7 -74.89 12.75 32.52
CA CYS A 7 -73.94 13.55 31.84
C CYS A 7 -72.95 12.61 31.16
N ARG A 8 -72.86 12.76 29.81
CA ARG A 8 -72.11 11.95 28.91
C ARG A 8 -70.57 12.12 29.17
N ILE A 9 -69.93 11.01 29.44
CA ILE A 9 -68.44 10.96 29.49
C ILE A 9 -67.93 10.81 28.07
N LEU A 10 -67.38 11.90 27.54
CA LEU A 10 -66.66 11.93 26.31
C LEU A 10 -65.26 11.36 26.53
N ARG A 11 -65.02 10.13 26.07
CA ARG A 11 -63.68 9.49 26.11
C ARG A 11 -62.80 10.19 25.05
N ALA A 12 -61.92 11.07 25.53
CA ALA A 12 -60.80 11.55 24.73
C ALA A 12 -59.73 10.44 24.70
N ILE A 13 -59.61 9.76 23.56
CA ILE A 13 -58.53 8.84 23.26
C ILE A 13 -57.35 9.70 22.87
N THR A 14 -56.44 9.93 23.81
CA THR A 14 -55.16 10.55 23.55
C THR A 14 -54.27 9.50 22.89
N PHE A 15 -54.09 9.60 21.59
CA PHE A 15 -53.10 8.82 20.85
C PHE A 15 -51.70 9.33 21.23
N LEU A 16 -51.08 8.60 22.18
CA LEU A 16 -49.68 8.80 22.50
C LEU A 16 -48.83 8.19 21.39
N LEU A 17 -48.46 9.01 20.41
CA LEU A 17 -47.45 8.64 19.41
C LEU A 17 -46.12 8.49 20.14
N PHE A 18 -45.75 7.27 20.47
CA PHE A 18 -44.37 6.92 20.79
C PHE A 18 -43.55 7.08 19.52
N LEU A 19 -42.86 8.21 19.39
CA LEU A 19 -41.74 8.37 18.48
C LEU A 19 -40.64 7.39 18.94
N LEU A 20 -40.72 6.16 18.42
CA LEU A 20 -39.56 5.25 18.43
C LEU A 20 -38.48 5.92 17.60
N CYS A 21 -37.70 6.77 18.26
CA CYS A 21 -36.41 7.19 17.74
C CYS A 21 -35.59 5.91 17.59
N GLY A 22 -35.60 5.35 16.39
CA GLY A 22 -34.77 4.22 16.03
C GLY A 22 -33.33 4.62 16.26
N MET A 23 -32.77 4.24 17.41
CA MET A 23 -31.35 4.15 17.60
C MET A 23 -30.89 3.16 16.54
N SER A 24 -30.36 3.67 15.45
CA SER A 24 -29.59 2.87 14.53
C SER A 24 -28.57 2.10 15.37
N PRO A 25 -28.55 0.77 15.28
CA PRO A 25 -27.51 0.03 15.96
C PRO A 25 -26.19 0.66 15.48
N PHE A 26 -25.37 1.10 16.42
CA PHE A 26 -24.00 1.45 16.16
C PHE A 26 -23.48 0.38 15.20
N ALA A 27 -23.12 0.77 13.99
CA ALA A 27 -22.42 -0.10 13.09
C ALA A 27 -21.20 -0.55 13.87
N GLN A 28 -21.27 -1.76 14.35
CA GLN A 28 -20.15 -2.48 14.93
C GLN A 28 -19.09 -2.39 13.86
N THR A 29 -18.03 -1.61 14.10
CA THR A 29 -16.90 -1.55 13.18
C THR A 29 -16.48 -3.00 12.98
N ALA A 30 -16.80 -3.53 11.80
CA ALA A 30 -16.40 -4.86 11.43
C ALA A 30 -14.91 -4.93 11.73
N LYS A 31 -14.47 -5.87 12.56
CA LYS A 31 -13.05 -6.19 12.70
C LYS A 31 -12.55 -6.30 11.28
N ASP A 32 -11.54 -5.51 10.91
CA ASP A 32 -10.94 -5.59 9.60
C ASP A 32 -10.50 -7.06 9.41
N PRO A 33 -11.16 -7.85 8.54
CA PRO A 33 -10.89 -9.28 8.42
C PRO A 33 -9.50 -9.57 7.89
N GLY A 34 -8.79 -8.54 7.45
CA GLY A 34 -7.47 -8.64 6.85
C GLY A 34 -6.29 -8.27 7.73
N LEU A 35 -6.48 -7.83 8.98
CA LEU A 35 -5.35 -7.52 9.87
C LEU A 35 -4.77 -8.79 10.48
N PRO A 36 -3.44 -9.05 10.30
CA PRO A 36 -2.77 -10.13 10.98
C PRO A 36 -2.76 -9.92 12.49
N ARG A 37 -2.64 -11.00 13.24
CA ARG A 37 -2.45 -10.89 14.69
C ARG A 37 -1.10 -10.24 15.00
N CYS A 38 -1.14 -9.22 15.86
CA CYS A 38 0.07 -8.67 16.46
C CYS A 38 0.40 -9.53 17.68
N ASN A 39 1.61 -10.09 17.72
CA ASN A 39 2.00 -10.94 18.84
C ASN A 39 2.11 -10.14 20.16
N GLN A 40 2.26 -10.84 21.31
CA GLN A 40 2.15 -10.26 22.65
C GLN A 40 3.15 -9.12 22.95
N ASN A 41 4.25 -9.05 22.20
CA ASN A 41 5.28 -8.03 22.40
C ASN A 41 5.22 -6.88 21.38
N GLY A 42 4.18 -6.86 20.53
CA GLY A 42 3.99 -5.83 19.53
C GLY A 42 2.96 -4.80 19.94
N GLN A 43 3.11 -3.60 19.45
CA GLN A 43 2.12 -2.52 19.56
C GLN A 43 1.40 -2.35 18.22
N ILE A 44 0.06 -2.47 18.22
CA ILE A 44 -0.74 -2.07 17.05
C ILE A 44 -0.79 -0.54 17.02
N VAL A 45 -0.46 0.02 15.86
CA VAL A 45 -0.57 1.44 15.55
C VAL A 45 -1.43 1.59 14.30
N HIS A 46 -2.38 2.51 14.34
CA HIS A 46 -3.25 2.83 13.22
C HIS A 46 -2.91 4.21 12.68
N HIS A 47 -2.70 4.27 11.37
CA HIS A 47 -2.50 5.51 10.63
C HIS A 47 -3.57 5.66 9.53
N PRO A 48 -3.79 6.88 9.03
CA PRO A 48 -4.56 7.03 7.80
C PRO A 48 -3.94 6.20 6.68
N GLY A 49 -4.73 5.26 6.12
CA GLY A 49 -4.34 4.42 5.01
C GLY A 49 -3.64 3.10 5.35
N PHE A 50 -3.13 2.89 6.57
CA PHE A 50 -2.51 1.62 6.96
C PHE A 50 -2.50 1.40 8.47
N SER A 51 -2.34 0.15 8.86
CA SER A 51 -2.08 -0.27 10.24
C SER A 51 -0.79 -1.06 10.32
N LEU A 52 -0.14 -1.07 11.47
CA LEU A 52 1.10 -1.82 11.66
C LEU A 52 1.20 -2.45 13.05
N CYS A 53 2.02 -3.49 13.18
CA CYS A 53 2.42 -4.08 14.44
C CYS A 53 3.90 -3.76 14.68
N TYR A 54 4.18 -2.79 15.55
CA TYR A 54 5.54 -2.36 15.89
C TYR A 54 6.15 -3.25 16.96
N HIS A 55 7.40 -3.60 16.77
CA HIS A 55 8.22 -4.39 17.70
C HIS A 55 9.42 -3.62 18.20
N GLU A 56 9.37 -3.23 19.45
CA GLU A 56 10.44 -2.53 20.16
C GLU A 56 11.80 -3.23 20.07
N SER A 57 11.83 -4.55 20.24
CA SER A 57 13.08 -5.33 20.18
C SER A 57 13.78 -5.29 18.82
N HIS A 58 13.09 -4.85 17.79
CA HIS A 58 13.59 -4.74 16.42
C HIS A 58 13.58 -3.32 15.89
N GLU A 59 12.97 -2.38 16.63
CA GLU A 59 12.80 -0.96 16.24
C GLU A 59 12.13 -0.78 14.87
N GLN A 60 11.16 -1.64 14.56
CA GLN A 60 10.39 -1.59 13.30
C GLN A 60 9.14 -2.45 13.38
N ALA A 61 8.26 -2.29 12.40
CA ALA A 61 7.07 -3.11 12.30
C ALA A 61 7.38 -4.54 11.83
N SER A 62 6.72 -5.54 12.44
CA SER A 62 6.70 -6.92 11.93
C SER A 62 5.83 -7.05 10.70
N TRP A 63 4.75 -6.28 10.63
CA TRP A 63 3.89 -6.15 9.46
C TRP A 63 3.28 -4.75 9.37
N VAL A 64 2.99 -4.35 8.15
CA VAL A 64 2.15 -3.21 7.78
C VAL A 64 1.07 -3.73 6.85
N ALA A 65 -0.19 -3.43 7.16
CA ALA A 65 -1.36 -3.89 6.42
C ALA A 65 -2.20 -2.72 5.93
N TYR A 66 -2.69 -2.81 4.70
CA TYR A 66 -3.56 -1.82 4.08
C TYR A 66 -4.39 -2.44 2.96
N GLU A 67 -5.54 -1.83 2.69
CA GLU A 67 -6.26 -2.04 1.45
C GLU A 67 -5.72 -1.07 0.40
N LEU A 68 -5.63 -1.50 -0.84
CA LEU A 68 -5.28 -0.66 -1.98
C LEU A 68 -6.37 -0.81 -3.04
N THR A 69 -7.12 0.25 -3.27
CA THR A 69 -8.16 0.31 -4.29
C THR A 69 -7.62 0.83 -5.62
N ALA A 70 -8.35 0.56 -6.71
CA ALA A 70 -8.03 1.10 -8.03
C ALA A 70 -8.00 2.63 -8.01
N GLU A 71 -8.92 3.27 -7.27
CA GLU A 71 -9.02 4.72 -7.14
C GLU A 71 -7.79 5.30 -6.44
N GLU A 72 -7.35 4.72 -5.34
CA GLU A 72 -6.18 5.15 -4.56
C GLU A 72 -4.87 5.09 -5.36
N THR A 73 -4.80 4.23 -6.39
CA THR A 73 -3.62 4.19 -7.27
C THR A 73 -3.44 5.43 -8.15
N ASN A 74 -4.45 6.32 -8.21
CA ASN A 74 -4.43 7.59 -8.96
C ASN A 74 -4.01 8.76 -8.08
N GLY A 75 -3.10 8.55 -7.14
CA GLY A 75 -2.71 9.50 -6.12
C GLY A 75 -2.42 10.92 -6.61
N MET A 76 -2.93 11.90 -5.86
CA MET A 76 -2.83 13.33 -6.17
C MET A 76 -1.72 14.04 -5.39
N TYR A 77 -1.30 13.46 -4.28
CA TYR A 77 -0.34 14.08 -3.38
C TYR A 77 1.09 13.68 -3.71
N LYS A 78 1.95 14.68 -3.85
CA LYS A 78 3.37 14.46 -4.15
C LYS A 78 4.09 13.91 -2.94
N ARG A 79 5.08 13.05 -3.19
CA ARG A 79 6.00 12.53 -2.19
C ARG A 79 6.66 13.68 -1.41
N THR A 80 6.66 13.58 -0.07
CA THR A 80 7.17 14.65 0.80
C THR A 80 8.63 14.51 1.18
N ASP A 81 9.15 13.28 1.24
CA ASP A 81 10.49 12.92 1.76
C ASP A 81 10.78 13.45 3.17
N ARG A 82 9.73 13.71 3.96
CA ARG A 82 9.82 14.23 5.32
C ARG A 82 9.72 13.09 6.33
N PHE A 83 10.84 12.41 6.55
CA PHE A 83 10.93 11.34 7.52
C PHE A 83 10.87 11.89 8.95
N MET A 84 10.11 11.22 9.82
CA MET A 84 9.87 11.65 11.20
C MET A 84 9.70 10.46 12.12
N GLU A 85 10.06 10.63 13.39
CA GLU A 85 9.68 9.70 14.44
C GLU A 85 8.16 9.56 14.51
N ASP A 86 7.67 8.36 14.82
CA ASP A 86 6.25 8.13 14.92
C ASP A 86 5.73 8.43 16.34
N PRO A 87 4.96 9.49 16.54
CA PRO A 87 4.43 9.86 17.86
C PRO A 87 3.42 8.84 18.41
N SER A 88 2.93 7.92 17.59
CA SER A 88 1.99 6.89 17.99
C SER A 88 2.67 5.64 18.59
N VAL A 89 3.98 5.50 18.41
CA VAL A 89 4.78 4.45 19.06
C VAL A 89 5.11 4.89 20.48
N LYS A 90 4.63 4.15 21.48
CA LYS A 90 4.70 4.52 22.90
C LYS A 90 6.12 4.64 23.44
N THR A 91 7.02 3.85 22.94
CA THR A 91 8.43 3.78 23.35
C THR A 91 9.34 4.70 22.54
N GLY A 92 8.78 5.32 21.50
CA GLY A 92 9.50 6.01 20.45
C GLY A 92 9.73 5.08 19.26
N SER A 93 10.09 5.62 18.13
CA SER A 93 10.50 4.85 16.94
C SER A 93 11.93 5.19 16.56
N ALA A 94 12.51 4.44 15.63
CA ALA A 94 13.75 4.82 14.96
C ALA A 94 13.67 6.27 14.43
N SER A 95 14.82 6.84 14.13
CA SER A 95 14.95 8.23 13.66
C SER A 95 15.99 8.36 12.55
N ASP A 96 16.21 9.57 12.05
CA ASP A 96 17.20 9.84 10.99
C ASP A 96 18.62 9.44 11.39
N ILE A 97 18.96 9.56 12.68
CA ILE A 97 20.30 9.22 13.20
C ILE A 97 20.65 7.75 12.99
N ASP A 98 19.65 6.86 12.95
CA ASP A 98 19.87 5.42 12.80
C ASP A 98 20.24 5.04 11.37
N TYR A 99 19.67 5.74 10.40
CA TYR A 99 19.87 5.44 8.99
C TYR A 99 21.02 6.21 8.35
N LYS A 100 21.35 7.39 8.91
CA LYS A 100 22.39 8.26 8.35
C LYS A 100 23.75 7.57 8.36
N GLY A 101 24.33 7.37 7.18
CA GLY A 101 25.63 6.73 7.03
C GLY A 101 25.63 5.20 7.24
N SER A 102 24.47 4.58 7.45
CA SER A 102 24.35 3.12 7.67
C SER A 102 24.61 2.29 6.41
N GLY A 103 24.51 2.88 5.22
CA GLY A 103 24.56 2.16 3.96
C GLY A 103 23.21 1.57 3.51
N TYR A 104 22.17 1.68 4.33
CA TYR A 104 20.81 1.23 4.02
C TYR A 104 19.89 2.40 3.67
N ASP A 105 18.93 2.12 2.79
CA ASP A 105 17.82 3.02 2.53
C ASP A 105 16.77 2.93 3.65
N ARG A 106 16.07 4.03 3.87
CA ARG A 106 14.81 4.07 4.63
C ARG A 106 13.73 3.44 3.75
N GLY A 107 13.67 2.11 3.75
CA GLY A 107 12.75 1.35 2.91
C GLY A 107 11.33 1.38 3.45
N HIS A 108 10.38 1.86 2.65
CA HIS A 108 8.98 1.87 3.02
C HIS A 108 8.41 0.45 3.04
N LEU A 109 7.59 0.14 4.05
CA LEU A 109 6.75 -1.06 4.06
C LEU A 109 5.43 -0.77 3.32
N ALA A 110 4.61 0.18 3.76
CA ALA A 110 3.54 0.77 2.96
C ALA A 110 4.13 1.86 2.06
N PRO A 111 4.17 1.68 0.73
CA PRO A 111 4.84 2.61 -0.18
C PRO A 111 4.19 4.00 -0.19
N ALA A 112 4.97 5.06 -0.24
CA ALA A 112 4.43 6.42 -0.38
C ALA A 112 3.55 6.60 -1.64
N ALA A 113 3.82 5.82 -2.70
CA ALA A 113 3.00 5.84 -3.92
C ALA A 113 1.59 5.24 -3.70
N ASP A 114 1.46 4.26 -2.79
CA ASP A 114 0.18 3.64 -2.44
C ASP A 114 -0.61 4.52 -1.46
N MET A 115 0.06 5.44 -0.78
CA MET A 115 -0.51 6.39 0.19
C MET A 115 -0.74 7.79 -0.40
N SER A 116 -0.58 7.96 -1.71
CA SER A 116 -0.65 9.27 -2.37
C SER A 116 -2.06 9.79 -2.65
N TRP A 117 -3.08 9.08 -2.23
CA TRP A 117 -4.49 9.46 -2.38
C TRP A 117 -4.96 10.49 -1.32
N SER A 118 -4.31 10.59 -0.16
CA SER A 118 -4.59 11.61 0.85
C SER A 118 -3.29 12.27 1.36
N ALA A 119 -3.41 13.51 1.83
CA ALA A 119 -2.27 14.24 2.40
C ALA A 119 -1.82 13.60 3.72
N GLU A 120 -2.76 13.14 4.52
CA GLU A 120 -2.54 12.50 5.81
C GLU A 120 -1.88 11.13 5.64
N SER A 121 -2.36 10.31 4.70
CA SER A 121 -1.75 9.01 4.38
C SER A 121 -0.34 9.18 3.83
N MET A 122 -0.14 10.14 2.91
CA MET A 122 1.19 10.49 2.40
C MET A 122 2.12 10.91 3.54
N PHE A 123 1.67 11.77 4.45
CA PHE A 123 2.46 12.23 5.59
C PHE A 123 2.82 11.05 6.51
N ALA A 124 1.83 10.24 6.89
CA ALA A 124 2.02 9.10 7.78
C ALA A 124 2.95 8.05 7.18
N SER A 125 2.96 7.88 5.86
CA SER A 125 3.84 6.91 5.20
C SER A 125 5.33 7.17 5.44
N PHE A 126 5.73 8.38 5.87
CA PHE A 126 7.11 8.76 6.18
C PHE A 126 7.49 8.64 7.67
N PHE A 127 6.63 8.11 8.51
CA PHE A 127 7.03 7.76 9.87
C PHE A 127 8.03 6.61 9.88
N TYR A 128 9.00 6.69 10.79
CA TYR A 128 10.02 5.64 10.91
C TYR A 128 9.46 4.28 11.34
N SER A 129 8.28 4.23 11.94
CA SER A 129 7.55 2.98 12.21
C SER A 129 7.17 2.21 10.93
N ASN A 130 7.07 2.90 9.79
CA ASN A 130 6.83 2.34 8.46
C ASN A 130 8.14 2.09 7.68
N MET A 131 9.31 2.31 8.29
CA MET A 131 10.62 2.16 7.65
C MET A 131 11.32 0.89 8.12
N SER A 132 12.09 0.31 7.21
CA SER A 132 12.95 -0.83 7.50
C SER A 132 14.28 -0.70 6.72
N PRO A 133 15.43 -1.17 7.27
CA PRO A 133 16.72 -1.05 6.60
C PRO A 133 16.80 -1.92 5.34
N GLN A 134 16.63 -1.36 4.17
CA GLN A 134 16.70 -2.05 2.90
C GLN A 134 18.00 -1.74 2.15
N GLN A 135 18.62 -2.74 1.53
CA GLN A 135 19.73 -2.48 0.63
C GLN A 135 19.27 -1.62 -0.56
N PRO A 136 20.06 -0.61 -0.99
CA PRO A 136 19.66 0.29 -2.07
C PRO A 136 19.30 -0.42 -3.38
N GLY A 137 20.05 -1.48 -3.72
CA GLY A 137 19.78 -2.27 -4.92
C GLY A 137 18.48 -3.09 -4.85
N PHE A 138 18.08 -3.50 -3.66
CA PHE A 138 16.79 -4.14 -3.40
C PHE A 138 15.66 -3.12 -3.44
N ASN A 139 15.71 -2.10 -2.58
CA ASN A 139 14.67 -1.08 -2.42
C ASN A 139 14.34 -0.37 -3.73
N ARG A 140 15.35 0.13 -4.42
CA ARG A 140 15.21 0.91 -5.67
C ARG A 140 15.03 0.03 -6.91
N GLY A 141 15.24 -1.27 -6.78
CA GLY A 141 15.19 -2.29 -7.84
C GLY A 141 13.95 -3.18 -7.79
N ILE A 142 14.19 -4.45 -7.46
CA ILE A 142 13.16 -5.52 -7.54
C ILE A 142 11.97 -5.26 -6.61
N TRP A 143 12.20 -4.69 -5.39
CA TRP A 143 11.13 -4.37 -4.46
C TRP A 143 10.18 -3.30 -5.01
N LYS A 144 10.74 -2.22 -5.57
CA LYS A 144 9.95 -1.20 -6.29
C LYS A 144 9.15 -1.79 -7.45
N SER A 145 9.74 -2.74 -8.19
CA SER A 145 9.04 -3.41 -9.29
C SER A 145 7.86 -4.24 -8.79
N LEU A 146 7.98 -4.89 -7.63
CA LEU A 146 6.88 -5.61 -6.98
C LEU A 146 5.76 -4.64 -6.57
N GLU A 147 6.09 -3.48 -5.99
CA GLU A 147 5.11 -2.45 -5.64
C GLU A 147 4.35 -1.94 -6.87
N GLU A 148 5.04 -1.73 -7.98
CA GLU A 148 4.42 -1.32 -9.25
C GLU A 148 3.45 -2.40 -9.80
N LEU A 149 3.82 -3.68 -9.66
CA LEU A 149 2.97 -4.81 -10.03
C LEU A 149 1.71 -4.86 -9.15
N ILE A 150 1.85 -4.69 -7.84
CA ILE A 150 0.73 -4.67 -6.87
C ILE A 150 -0.25 -3.55 -7.20
N ARG A 151 0.21 -2.35 -7.51
CA ARG A 151 -0.68 -1.26 -8.00
C ARG A 151 -1.38 -1.64 -9.31
N THR A 152 -0.74 -2.40 -10.17
CA THR A 152 -1.40 -2.92 -11.38
C THR A 152 -2.52 -3.88 -11.04
N TRP A 153 -2.31 -4.76 -10.06
CA TRP A 153 -3.35 -5.66 -9.57
C TRP A 153 -4.49 -4.93 -8.89
N ALA A 154 -4.23 -3.89 -8.08
CA ALA A 154 -5.28 -3.07 -7.48
C ALA A 154 -6.19 -2.45 -8.56
N ARG A 155 -5.61 -1.89 -9.62
CA ARG A 155 -6.38 -1.36 -10.75
C ARG A 155 -7.19 -2.43 -11.48
N GLN A 156 -6.64 -3.64 -11.62
CA GLN A 156 -7.30 -4.73 -12.35
C GLN A 156 -8.42 -5.39 -11.55
N TYR A 157 -8.20 -5.54 -10.25
CA TYR A 157 -9.12 -6.26 -9.36
C TYR A 157 -10.01 -5.34 -8.53
N ASN A 158 -9.93 -4.04 -8.75
CA ASN A 158 -10.65 -2.96 -8.07
C ASN A 158 -10.17 -2.68 -6.64
N ALA A 159 -9.92 -3.72 -5.85
CA ALA A 159 -9.35 -3.62 -4.51
C ALA A 159 -8.59 -4.90 -4.17
N ILE A 160 -7.49 -4.75 -3.44
CA ILE A 160 -6.68 -5.84 -2.88
C ILE A 160 -6.25 -5.48 -1.47
N GLN A 161 -6.09 -6.48 -0.63
CA GLN A 161 -5.47 -6.33 0.68
C GLN A 161 -3.98 -6.66 0.56
N VAL A 162 -3.13 -5.87 1.19
CA VAL A 162 -1.69 -6.02 1.18
C VAL A 162 -1.17 -6.07 2.60
N VAL A 163 -0.42 -7.12 2.93
CA VAL A 163 0.37 -7.19 4.16
C VAL A 163 1.84 -7.30 3.77
N THR A 164 2.68 -6.50 4.36
CA THR A 164 4.10 -6.41 4.00
C THR A 164 4.96 -6.23 5.25
N GLY A 165 6.15 -6.78 5.25
CA GLY A 165 7.04 -6.63 6.38
C GLY A 165 8.40 -7.31 6.18
N PRO A 166 9.28 -7.12 7.15
CA PRO A 166 10.53 -7.88 7.26
C PRO A 166 10.30 -9.26 7.90
N VAL A 167 11.15 -10.21 7.63
CA VAL A 167 11.27 -11.44 8.43
C VAL A 167 12.15 -11.11 9.65
N LEU A 168 11.54 -11.01 10.82
CA LEU A 168 12.21 -10.64 12.06
C LEU A 168 12.71 -11.88 12.80
N GLU A 169 13.95 -12.26 12.50
CA GLU A 169 14.65 -13.37 13.14
C GLU A 169 15.37 -12.89 14.41
N LYS A 170 15.79 -13.84 15.24
CA LYS A 170 16.78 -13.59 16.31
C LYS A 170 18.12 -13.22 15.69
N ASP A 171 18.94 -12.49 16.41
CA ASP A 171 20.36 -12.22 16.07
C ASP A 171 20.59 -11.51 14.73
N LEU A 172 19.62 -10.69 14.29
CA LEU A 172 19.81 -9.82 13.14
C LEU A 172 20.85 -8.73 13.44
N PRO A 173 21.70 -8.36 12.46
CA PRO A 173 22.53 -7.16 12.56
C PRO A 173 21.67 -5.93 12.86
N ALA A 174 22.27 -4.86 13.36
CA ALA A 174 21.54 -3.65 13.67
C ALA A 174 22.30 -2.41 13.20
N ILE A 175 21.57 -1.35 12.87
CA ILE A 175 22.10 -0.02 12.52
C ILE A 175 21.68 0.99 13.58
N GLY A 176 22.45 2.07 13.67
CA GLY A 176 22.13 3.26 14.42
C GLY A 176 22.12 3.11 15.94
N PHE A 177 21.72 4.20 16.57
CA PHE A 177 21.70 4.33 18.04
C PHE A 177 20.61 3.45 18.67
N HIS A 178 19.41 3.43 18.10
CA HIS A 178 18.28 2.65 18.58
C HIS A 178 18.37 1.16 18.18
N ARG A 179 19.45 0.76 17.46
CA ARG A 179 19.71 -0.63 17.07
C ARG A 179 18.62 -1.23 16.19
N VAL A 180 18.16 -0.46 15.18
CA VAL A 180 17.19 -0.94 14.19
C VAL A 180 17.74 -2.19 13.51
N ARG A 181 17.03 -3.31 13.60
CA ARG A 181 17.49 -4.60 13.05
C ARG A 181 17.45 -4.56 11.52
N VAL A 182 18.45 -5.18 10.92
CA VAL A 182 18.58 -5.31 9.46
C VAL A 182 18.07 -6.67 9.02
N PRO A 183 16.86 -6.75 8.42
CA PRO A 183 16.30 -8.03 7.99
C PRO A 183 17.07 -8.63 6.83
N ARG A 184 17.19 -9.98 6.83
CA ARG A 184 17.75 -10.73 5.69
C ARG A 184 16.74 -10.90 4.58
N TYR A 185 15.43 -10.95 4.91
CA TYR A 185 14.33 -11.16 3.97
C TYR A 185 13.19 -10.21 4.24
N TYR A 186 12.45 -9.93 3.17
CA TYR A 186 11.18 -9.18 3.19
C TYR A 186 10.09 -10.00 2.54
N TYR A 187 8.87 -9.76 2.96
CA TYR A 187 7.69 -10.38 2.37
C TYR A 187 6.62 -9.37 1.99
N LYS A 188 5.79 -9.75 1.02
CA LYS A 188 4.46 -9.17 0.78
C LYS A 188 3.47 -10.31 0.58
N VAL A 189 2.30 -10.18 1.19
CA VAL A 189 1.17 -11.08 1.03
C VAL A 189 0.02 -10.27 0.49
N ILE A 190 -0.61 -10.72 -0.58
CA ILE A 190 -1.68 -10.04 -1.28
C ILE A 190 -2.90 -10.94 -1.32
N LEU A 191 -4.06 -10.44 -0.89
CA LEU A 191 -5.35 -11.10 -1.00
C LEU A 191 -6.26 -10.31 -1.94
N TRP A 192 -6.78 -10.96 -2.96
CA TRP A 192 -7.94 -10.49 -3.69
C TRP A 192 -9.18 -11.20 -3.13
N ASN A 193 -9.89 -10.52 -2.24
CA ASN A 193 -11.05 -11.06 -1.56
C ASN A 193 -12.31 -10.97 -2.43
N ASN A 194 -12.32 -11.73 -3.53
CA ASN A 194 -13.48 -11.83 -4.41
C ASN A 194 -14.47 -12.86 -3.88
N PRO A 195 -15.76 -12.52 -3.67
CA PRO A 195 -16.74 -13.43 -3.09
C PRO A 195 -16.91 -14.76 -3.84
N SER A 196 -16.68 -14.76 -5.16
CA SER A 196 -16.86 -15.96 -5.98
C SER A 196 -15.57 -16.79 -6.16
N LYS A 197 -14.41 -16.13 -6.10
CA LYS A 197 -13.11 -16.79 -6.31
C LYS A 197 -12.02 -16.00 -5.58
N PRO A 198 -11.96 -16.06 -4.25
CA PRO A 198 -10.88 -15.44 -3.50
C PRO A 198 -9.55 -16.11 -3.84
N ARG A 199 -8.45 -15.35 -3.78
CA ARG A 199 -7.11 -15.90 -4.00
C ARG A 199 -6.06 -15.02 -3.32
N ALA A 200 -4.99 -15.65 -2.89
CA ALA A 200 -3.86 -14.97 -2.29
C ALA A 200 -2.54 -15.37 -2.96
N ILE A 201 -1.53 -14.57 -2.76
CA ILE A 201 -0.17 -14.81 -3.20
C ILE A 201 0.81 -14.17 -2.21
N GLY A 202 1.85 -14.91 -1.84
CA GLY A 202 2.96 -14.42 -1.07
C GLY A 202 4.18 -14.15 -1.95
N PHE A 203 5.04 -13.25 -1.49
CA PHE A 203 6.39 -13.04 -2.01
C PHE A 203 7.37 -13.08 -0.86
N LEU A 204 8.47 -13.78 -1.05
CA LEU A 204 9.57 -13.84 -0.09
C LEU A 204 10.87 -13.53 -0.83
N MET A 205 11.57 -12.48 -0.42
CA MET A 205 12.69 -11.92 -1.15
C MET A 205 13.86 -11.60 -0.22
N ALA A 206 15.06 -11.98 -0.60
CA ALA A 206 16.27 -11.57 0.11
C ALA A 206 16.46 -10.04 0.00
N ASN A 207 17.00 -9.42 1.06
CA ASN A 207 17.33 -7.99 1.12
C ASN A 207 18.57 -7.71 0.26
N GLU A 208 18.49 -8.02 -1.03
CA GLU A 208 19.58 -7.84 -2.00
C GLU A 208 19.05 -7.56 -3.41
N SER A 209 19.88 -7.00 -4.27
CA SER A 209 19.47 -6.73 -5.65
C SER A 209 19.27 -8.02 -6.43
N SER A 210 18.22 -8.07 -7.24
CA SER A 210 17.96 -9.18 -8.15
C SER A 210 17.50 -8.70 -9.52
N LYS A 211 17.78 -9.50 -10.55
CA LYS A 211 17.28 -9.34 -11.93
C LYS A 211 16.30 -10.43 -12.32
N GLU A 212 16.04 -11.36 -11.40
CA GLU A 212 15.11 -12.46 -11.64
C GLU A 212 13.67 -11.94 -11.82
N PRO A 213 12.85 -12.61 -12.62
CA PRO A 213 11.43 -12.28 -12.76
C PRO A 213 10.72 -12.35 -11.39
N LEU A 214 9.80 -11.43 -11.13
CA LEU A 214 9.04 -11.39 -9.87
C LEU A 214 8.33 -12.73 -9.55
N SER A 215 7.89 -13.44 -10.58
CA SER A 215 7.21 -14.74 -10.42
C SER A 215 8.09 -15.82 -9.76
N GLN A 216 9.42 -15.69 -9.77
CA GLN A 216 10.33 -16.61 -9.10
C GLN A 216 10.32 -16.46 -7.57
N PHE A 217 9.83 -15.33 -7.07
CA PHE A 217 9.72 -15.04 -5.63
C PHE A 217 8.32 -15.32 -5.09
N ALA A 218 7.40 -15.74 -5.96
CA ALA A 218 6.03 -16.05 -5.58
C ALA A 218 5.99 -17.39 -4.80
N VAL A 219 5.34 -17.34 -3.64
CA VAL A 219 5.16 -18.47 -2.72
C VAL A 219 3.73 -18.51 -2.21
N SER A 220 3.32 -19.59 -1.58
CA SER A 220 2.04 -19.65 -0.86
C SER A 220 2.07 -18.75 0.38
N VAL A 221 0.91 -18.36 0.88
CA VAL A 221 0.80 -17.61 2.14
C VAL A 221 1.32 -18.45 3.29
N ASP A 222 0.93 -19.74 3.39
CA ASP A 222 1.46 -20.70 4.39
C ASP A 222 3.01 -20.71 4.43
N GLN A 223 3.66 -20.54 3.26
CA GLN A 223 5.12 -20.49 3.24
C GLN A 223 5.63 -19.21 3.90
N VAL A 224 4.95 -18.06 3.72
CA VAL A 224 5.31 -16.81 4.40
C VAL A 224 5.03 -16.92 5.89
N GLU A 225 3.92 -17.50 6.30
CA GLU A 225 3.57 -17.76 7.70
C GLU A 225 4.61 -18.61 8.41
N LYS A 226 5.06 -19.68 7.75
CA LYS A 226 6.14 -20.53 8.27
C LYS A 226 7.44 -19.77 8.53
N TRP A 227 7.72 -18.72 7.75
CA TRP A 227 8.94 -17.91 7.91
C TRP A 227 8.77 -16.81 8.95
N THR A 228 7.57 -16.28 9.11
CA THR A 228 7.30 -15.10 9.95
C THR A 228 6.66 -15.45 11.29
N GLY A 229 5.95 -16.57 11.36
CA GLY A 229 5.10 -16.92 12.49
C GLY A 229 3.86 -16.04 12.60
N ILE A 230 3.50 -15.33 11.53
CA ILE A 230 2.32 -14.46 11.45
C ILE A 230 1.20 -15.23 10.75
N ASP A 231 0.01 -15.18 11.33
CA ASP A 231 -1.25 -15.67 10.80
C ASP A 231 -1.93 -14.51 10.05
N PHE A 232 -2.03 -14.59 8.69
CA PHE A 232 -2.34 -13.42 7.88
C PHE A 232 -3.83 -13.10 7.75
N PHE A 233 -4.65 -14.03 7.38
CA PHE A 233 -6.05 -13.80 6.99
C PHE A 233 -7.04 -14.47 7.93
N SER A 234 -6.68 -14.58 9.21
CA SER A 234 -7.48 -15.25 10.27
C SER A 234 -8.89 -14.68 10.49
N GLY A 235 -9.28 -13.64 9.79
CA GLY A 235 -10.65 -13.12 9.74
C GLY A 235 -11.51 -13.73 8.64
N LEU A 236 -10.93 -14.50 7.73
CA LEU A 236 -11.69 -15.24 6.72
C LEU A 236 -12.34 -16.50 7.36
N PRO A 237 -13.42 -17.03 6.77
CA PRO A 237 -13.89 -18.37 7.13
C PRO A 237 -12.78 -19.42 6.88
N ASP A 238 -12.61 -20.36 7.82
CA ASP A 238 -11.50 -21.34 7.84
C ASP A 238 -11.33 -22.12 6.53
N ASP A 239 -12.41 -22.45 5.84
CA ASP A 239 -12.39 -23.16 4.57
C ASP A 239 -11.85 -22.32 3.42
N ILE A 240 -12.14 -21.02 3.44
CA ILE A 240 -11.64 -20.04 2.47
C ILE A 240 -10.17 -19.74 2.77
N GLU A 241 -9.84 -19.42 4.02
CA GLU A 241 -8.49 -19.16 4.50
C GLU A 241 -7.54 -20.28 4.11
N ASN A 242 -7.83 -21.52 4.55
CA ASN A 242 -7.02 -22.69 4.23
C ASN A 242 -6.84 -22.91 2.70
N THR A 243 -7.83 -22.54 1.89
CA THR A 243 -7.76 -22.69 0.44
C THR A 243 -6.85 -21.64 -0.19
N VAL A 244 -6.99 -20.36 0.19
CA VAL A 244 -6.25 -19.27 -0.45
C VAL A 244 -4.78 -19.22 0.00
N GLU A 245 -4.48 -19.70 1.20
CA GLU A 245 -3.15 -19.65 1.80
C GLU A 245 -2.26 -20.81 1.36
N LYS A 246 -2.83 -21.99 1.21
CA LYS A 246 -2.11 -23.23 0.91
C LYS A 246 -1.47 -23.25 -0.47
N THR A 247 -2.11 -22.62 -1.46
CA THR A 247 -1.70 -22.76 -2.85
C THR A 247 -1.45 -21.41 -3.51
N VAL A 248 -0.41 -21.34 -4.34
CA VAL A 248 -0.19 -20.23 -5.25
C VAL A 248 -0.36 -20.68 -6.69
N SER A 249 -1.27 -20.04 -7.42
CA SER A 249 -1.41 -20.22 -8.86
C SER A 249 -0.88 -18.97 -9.55
N ILE A 250 0.34 -19.06 -10.09
CA ILE A 250 0.99 -17.95 -10.80
C ILE A 250 0.17 -17.52 -12.00
N SER A 251 -0.48 -18.46 -12.70
CA SER A 251 -1.31 -18.18 -13.88
C SER A 251 -2.58 -17.39 -13.58
N ASP A 252 -3.04 -17.36 -12.34
CA ASP A 252 -4.23 -16.62 -11.94
C ASP A 252 -3.97 -15.10 -11.73
N TRP A 253 -2.72 -14.70 -11.79
CA TRP A 253 -2.30 -13.31 -11.62
C TRP A 253 -1.76 -12.73 -12.93
N VAL A 254 -2.01 -11.45 -13.17
CA VAL A 254 -1.50 -10.75 -14.36
C VAL A 254 -0.13 -10.15 -14.06
N TRP A 255 0.91 -10.65 -14.75
CA TRP A 255 2.31 -10.27 -14.51
C TRP A 255 2.81 -9.12 -15.39
N GLN A 256 2.02 -8.68 -16.36
CA GLN A 256 2.38 -7.57 -17.23
C GLN A 256 1.72 -6.27 -16.76
N SER A 257 2.48 -5.19 -16.71
CA SER A 257 1.90 -3.85 -16.54
C SER A 257 0.94 -3.59 -17.71
N VAL A 258 -0.32 -3.30 -17.44
CA VAL A 258 -1.25 -2.80 -18.45
C VAL A 258 -0.73 -1.42 -18.89
N ARG A 259 0.10 -1.38 -19.94
CA ARG A 259 0.31 -0.13 -20.66
C ARG A 259 -1.06 0.26 -21.18
N SER A 260 -1.58 1.39 -20.73
CA SER A 260 -2.83 1.96 -21.23
C SER A 260 -2.70 2.08 -22.74
N SER A 261 -3.24 1.11 -23.48
CA SER A 261 -3.49 1.25 -24.91
C SER A 261 -4.67 2.22 -25.04
N VAL A 262 -4.35 3.49 -25.13
CA VAL A 262 -5.30 4.47 -25.69
C VAL A 262 -5.54 3.98 -27.10
N THR A 263 -6.63 3.27 -27.29
CA THR A 263 -7.15 2.89 -28.60
C THR A 263 -7.69 4.16 -29.24
N ILE A 264 -6.82 4.85 -29.99
CA ILE A 264 -7.29 5.86 -30.95
C ILE A 264 -8.04 5.08 -32.03
N GLY A 265 -9.34 5.30 -32.09
CA GLY A 265 -10.23 4.64 -33.04
C GLY A 265 -9.68 4.72 -34.46
N ASN A 266 -9.52 3.55 -35.08
CA ASN A 266 -9.19 3.40 -36.48
C ASN A 266 -10.29 3.99 -37.36
N LYS A 267 -10.03 5.11 -38.02
CA LYS A 267 -10.62 5.41 -39.34
C LYS A 267 -9.67 4.83 -40.38
N ALA A 268 -10.22 3.92 -41.17
CA ALA A 268 -9.55 3.34 -42.33
C ALA A 268 -9.21 4.43 -43.36
N GLY A 269 -8.00 4.40 -43.92
CA GLY A 269 -7.62 5.27 -45.06
C GLY A 269 -6.14 5.17 -45.35
N THR A 270 -5.79 4.26 -46.21
CA THR A 270 -4.69 4.17 -47.22
C THR A 270 -3.43 5.05 -47.11
N ASN A 271 -2.31 4.33 -47.23
CA ASN A 271 -1.02 4.63 -47.88
C ASN A 271 0.01 5.53 -47.19
N SER A 272 1.15 4.85 -46.92
CA SER A 272 2.55 5.23 -47.22
C SER A 272 3.10 6.52 -46.65
N SER A 273 3.97 6.38 -45.71
CA SER A 273 5.35 6.87 -45.68
C SER A 273 5.87 6.99 -44.26
N THR A 274 6.96 6.39 -43.98
CA THR A 274 7.82 6.54 -42.81
C THR A 274 8.13 8.02 -42.58
N GLN A 275 7.51 8.64 -41.56
CA GLN A 275 7.95 9.89 -40.97
C GLN A 275 8.42 9.67 -39.55
N SER A 276 9.71 9.76 -39.33
CA SER A 276 10.36 9.91 -38.05
C SER A 276 9.78 11.14 -37.33
N VAL A 277 9.09 10.94 -36.22
CA VAL A 277 8.66 12.04 -35.34
C VAL A 277 9.92 12.62 -34.68
N SER A 278 10.50 13.66 -35.28
CA SER A 278 11.53 14.47 -34.66
C SER A 278 10.92 15.24 -33.49
N GLY A 279 11.15 14.77 -32.26
CA GLY A 279 10.84 15.57 -31.08
C GLY A 279 11.73 16.82 -31.06
N ASN A 280 11.14 17.99 -30.76
CA ASN A 280 11.86 19.25 -30.67
C ASN A 280 13.03 19.12 -29.68
N THR A 281 14.25 19.37 -30.14
CA THR A 281 15.45 19.39 -29.30
C THR A 281 15.85 20.83 -28.98
N CYS A 282 16.56 21.00 -27.86
CA CYS A 282 17.06 22.29 -27.43
C CYS A 282 18.06 22.87 -28.47
N ALA A 283 17.90 24.14 -28.82
CA ALA A 283 18.79 24.84 -29.74
C ALA A 283 20.14 25.23 -29.12
N GLY A 284 20.36 24.98 -27.83
CA GLY A 284 21.59 25.31 -27.13
C GLY A 284 22.74 24.33 -27.40
N ILE A 285 23.95 24.80 -27.17
CA ILE A 285 25.18 24.02 -27.29
C ILE A 285 25.74 23.74 -25.89
N THR A 286 26.18 22.52 -25.63
CA THR A 286 26.79 22.14 -24.35
C THR A 286 28.17 22.80 -24.16
N LYS A 287 28.67 22.86 -22.92
CA LYS A 287 30.02 23.38 -22.60
C LYS A 287 31.16 22.67 -23.38
N LYS A 288 30.88 21.49 -23.95
CA LYS A 288 31.82 20.72 -24.77
C LYS A 288 31.65 20.96 -26.26
N GLY A 289 30.87 21.97 -26.71
CA GLY A 289 30.66 22.32 -28.10
C GLY A 289 29.69 21.41 -28.88
N ALA A 290 29.03 20.44 -28.24
CA ALA A 290 28.08 19.56 -28.89
C ALA A 290 26.64 20.07 -28.77
N PRO A 291 25.71 19.79 -29.73
CA PRO A 291 24.33 20.14 -29.66
C PRO A 291 23.65 19.51 -28.40
N CYS A 292 22.81 20.30 -27.73
CA CYS A 292 22.07 19.81 -26.55
C CYS A 292 20.98 18.83 -26.97
N LYS A 293 20.96 17.66 -26.33
CA LYS A 293 19.97 16.57 -26.59
C LYS A 293 18.67 16.68 -25.76
N ASN A 294 18.53 17.68 -24.90
CA ASN A 294 17.34 17.86 -24.09
C ASN A 294 16.14 18.22 -24.96
N ARG A 295 14.99 17.60 -24.66
CA ARG A 295 13.73 17.92 -25.33
C ARG A 295 13.15 19.23 -24.82
N VAL A 296 12.52 20.00 -25.72
CA VAL A 296 11.86 21.26 -25.45
C VAL A 296 10.44 21.27 -26.00
N LYS A 297 9.58 22.12 -25.43
CA LYS A 297 8.15 22.19 -25.82
C LYS A 297 7.90 22.80 -27.21
N THR A 298 8.81 23.66 -27.66
CA THR A 298 8.66 24.38 -28.92
C THR A 298 9.87 24.15 -29.83
N PRO A 299 9.69 24.08 -31.15
CA PRO A 299 10.80 24.04 -32.10
C PRO A 299 11.74 25.24 -31.90
N GLY A 300 13.04 25.03 -31.89
CA GLY A 300 14.05 26.07 -31.68
C GLY A 300 14.13 26.65 -30.27
N GLY A 301 13.39 26.05 -29.31
CA GLY A 301 13.39 26.47 -27.90
C GLY A 301 14.66 26.04 -27.16
N TYR A 302 14.88 26.63 -25.98
CA TYR A 302 16.01 26.32 -25.10
C TYR A 302 15.54 25.53 -23.88
N CYS A 303 16.32 24.55 -23.46
CA CYS A 303 16.07 23.86 -22.17
C CYS A 303 16.51 24.72 -20.99
N TYR A 304 16.16 24.30 -19.77
CA TYR A 304 16.50 25.03 -18.53
C TYR A 304 17.97 25.45 -18.41
N HIS A 305 18.91 24.59 -18.90
CA HIS A 305 20.35 24.87 -18.84
C HIS A 305 20.86 25.81 -19.92
N HIS A 306 20.05 26.14 -20.92
CA HIS A 306 20.44 26.96 -22.08
C HIS A 306 19.48 28.12 -22.34
N LYS A 307 18.64 28.49 -21.36
CA LYS A 307 17.85 29.72 -21.47
C LYS A 307 18.79 30.92 -21.50
N PRO A 308 18.63 31.85 -22.46
CA PRO A 308 19.39 33.11 -22.47
C PRO A 308 19.10 33.94 -21.23
#